data_0eeb0ad3733b47ce95a79e6d88793367
#
_entry.id   0eeb0ad3733b47ce95a79e6d88793367
#
_cell.length_a   1.000
_cell.length_b   1.000
_cell.length_c   1.000
_cell.angle_alpha   90.00
_cell.angle_beta   90.00
_cell.angle_gamma   90.00
#
_symmetry.space_group_name_H-M   'P 1'
#
loop_
_entity.id
_entity.type
_entity.pdbx_description
1 polymer ?
#
loop_
_entity_poly.entity_id
_entity_poly.type
_entity_poly.pdbx_seq_one_letter_code
_entity_poly.pdbx_strand_id
1 'polypeptide(L)'
;MHDLPLIAEWQRVTHLLLHAVEQELADLGLSPAETNALACFAGRSARTVRELVDATGQRPSTLTGVLDRLERRALVARTPNPADRRSVLVELTPTGRAAAERVAAAFAAVEARLPAGDAARLISQIRHAHLTDAC
;
A
#
# COMPACT_ATOMS: atom_id res chain seq x y z
N MET A 1 12.64 29.40 1.66
CA MET A 1 13.65 28.34 1.51
C MET A 1 13.63 27.52 2.78
N HIS A 2 13.37 26.23 2.65
CA HIS A 2 13.19 25.38 3.82
C HIS A 2 14.46 24.57 4.06
N ASP A 3 15.19 24.89 5.12
CA ASP A 3 16.31 24.07 5.58
C ASP A 3 15.79 22.88 6.42
N LEU A 4 14.81 22.16 5.87
CA LEU A 4 14.29 20.98 6.54
C LEU A 4 15.23 19.78 6.32
N PRO A 5 15.40 18.94 7.34
CA PRO A 5 16.09 17.68 7.12
C PRO A 5 15.46 16.88 5.97
N LEU A 6 16.29 16.19 5.19
CA LEU A 6 15.84 15.44 4.03
C LEU A 6 14.66 14.50 4.34
N ILE A 7 14.70 13.85 5.50
CA ILE A 7 13.63 12.94 5.93
C ILE A 7 12.30 13.70 6.15
N ALA A 8 12.36 14.92 6.70
CA ALA A 8 11.16 15.74 6.88
C ALA A 8 10.55 16.16 5.53
N GLU A 9 11.40 16.53 4.57
CA GLU A 9 10.97 16.82 3.20
C GLU A 9 10.34 15.59 2.55
N TRP A 10 10.95 14.42 2.75
CA TRP A 10 10.41 13.16 2.25
C TRP A 10 9.01 12.87 2.81
N GLN A 11 8.84 13.04 4.12
CA GLN A 11 7.53 12.87 4.77
C GLN A 11 6.51 13.87 4.24
N ARG A 12 6.91 15.12 4.03
CA ARG A 12 6.04 16.13 3.46
C ARG A 12 5.55 15.72 2.07
N VAL A 13 6.45 15.27 1.20
CA VAL A 13 6.11 14.80 -0.14
C VAL A 13 5.17 13.60 -0.07
N THR A 14 5.43 12.65 0.84
CA THR A 14 4.57 11.51 1.06
C THR A 14 3.13 11.95 1.40
N HIS A 15 2.97 12.91 2.31
CA HIS A 15 1.65 13.43 2.67
C HIS A 15 0.95 14.12 1.50
N LEU A 16 1.69 14.86 0.68
CA LEU A 16 1.12 15.48 -0.52
C LEU A 16 0.62 14.44 -1.52
N LEU A 17 1.38 13.37 -1.72
CA LEU A 17 0.97 12.26 -2.60
C LEU A 17 -0.27 11.55 -2.06
N LEU A 18 -0.30 11.28 -0.75
CA LEU A 18 -1.46 10.66 -0.10
C LEU A 18 -2.71 11.53 -0.24
N HIS A 19 -2.58 12.84 -0.07
CA HIS A 19 -3.69 13.77 -0.28
C HIS A 19 -4.22 13.72 -1.70
N ALA A 20 -3.33 13.70 -2.68
CA ALA A 20 -3.74 13.64 -4.09
C ALA A 20 -4.51 12.33 -4.38
N VAL A 21 -4.06 11.21 -3.83
CA VAL A 21 -4.74 9.92 -3.97
C VAL A 21 -6.10 9.94 -3.25
N GLU A 22 -6.17 10.50 -2.05
CA GLU A 22 -7.43 10.61 -1.28
C GLU A 22 -8.49 11.39 -2.05
N GLN A 23 -8.12 12.46 -2.74
CA GLN A 23 -9.06 13.24 -3.54
C GLN A 23 -9.70 12.41 -4.65
N GLU A 24 -8.95 11.49 -5.25
CA GLU A 24 -9.46 10.61 -6.29
C GLU A 24 -10.39 9.51 -5.73
N LEU A 25 -10.30 9.19 -4.45
CA LEU A 25 -10.96 8.05 -3.81
C LEU A 25 -11.88 8.45 -2.66
N ALA A 26 -12.26 9.73 -2.56
CA ALA A 26 -13.03 10.25 -1.43
C ALA A 26 -14.33 9.48 -1.17
N ASP A 27 -14.99 9.00 -2.23
CA ASP A 27 -16.23 8.25 -2.15
C ASP A 27 -16.07 6.84 -1.54
N LEU A 28 -14.86 6.28 -1.55
CA LEU A 28 -14.61 4.96 -0.98
C LEU A 28 -14.43 4.98 0.54
N GLY A 29 -14.10 6.11 1.13
CA GLY A 29 -13.92 6.26 2.57
C GLY A 29 -12.82 5.37 3.14
N LEU A 30 -11.75 5.10 2.35
CA LEU A 30 -10.61 4.29 2.78
C LEU A 30 -9.58 5.17 3.49
N SER A 31 -8.97 4.62 4.54
CA SER A 31 -7.79 5.25 5.14
C SER A 31 -6.58 5.11 4.21
N PRO A 32 -5.53 5.94 4.37
CA PRO A 32 -4.31 5.79 3.57
C PRO A 32 -3.70 4.39 3.68
N ALA A 33 -3.71 3.77 4.85
CA ALA A 33 -3.19 2.42 5.05
C ALA A 33 -4.02 1.36 4.33
N GLU A 34 -5.34 1.47 4.36
CA GLU A 34 -6.25 0.59 3.63
C GLU A 34 -6.07 0.73 2.12
N THR A 35 -5.97 1.96 1.63
CA THR A 35 -5.72 2.28 0.23
C THR A 35 -4.41 1.64 -0.25
N ASN A 36 -3.34 1.82 0.53
CA ASN A 36 -2.03 1.25 0.19
C ASN A 36 -2.04 -0.28 0.18
N ALA A 37 -2.72 -0.90 1.14
CA ALA A 37 -2.85 -2.36 1.18
C ALA A 37 -3.55 -2.90 -0.07
N LEU A 38 -4.63 -2.25 -0.51
CA LEU A 38 -5.31 -2.63 -1.76
C LEU A 38 -4.42 -2.43 -2.99
N ALA A 39 -3.65 -1.35 -3.04
CA ALA A 39 -2.68 -1.10 -4.11
C ALA A 39 -1.63 -2.23 -4.21
N CYS A 40 -1.24 -2.80 -3.07
CA CYS A 40 -0.21 -3.83 -3.02
C CYS A 40 -0.67 -5.20 -3.55
N PHE A 41 -1.94 -5.37 -3.90
CA PHE A 41 -2.37 -6.54 -4.66
C PHE A 41 -1.84 -6.52 -6.10
N ALA A 42 -1.61 -5.34 -6.66
CA ALA A 42 -0.95 -5.15 -7.96
C ALA A 42 -1.55 -6.02 -9.07
N GLY A 43 -2.87 -6.00 -9.20
CA GLY A 43 -3.61 -6.77 -10.22
C GLY A 43 -3.83 -8.24 -9.89
N ARG A 44 -3.27 -8.76 -8.79
CA ARG A 44 -3.53 -10.13 -8.33
C ARG A 44 -4.79 -10.16 -7.46
N SER A 45 -5.48 -11.29 -7.46
CA SER A 45 -6.68 -11.47 -6.64
C SER A 45 -6.37 -11.92 -5.21
N ALA A 46 -5.17 -12.40 -4.95
CA ALA A 46 -4.76 -12.92 -3.66
C ALA A 46 -3.28 -12.65 -3.37
N ARG A 47 -2.97 -12.43 -2.10
CA ARG A 47 -1.62 -12.26 -1.57
C ARG A 47 -1.54 -12.91 -0.20
N THR A 48 -0.39 -13.45 0.17
CA THR A 48 -0.17 -13.86 1.57
C THR A 48 0.01 -12.62 2.45
N VAL A 49 -0.26 -12.76 3.75
CA VAL A 49 0.01 -11.69 4.72
C VAL A 49 1.48 -11.26 4.65
N ARG A 50 2.40 -12.22 4.51
CA ARG A 50 3.83 -11.93 4.41
C ARG A 50 4.16 -11.10 3.18
N GLU A 51 3.57 -11.42 2.02
CA GLU A 51 3.75 -10.62 0.81
C GLU A 51 3.25 -9.18 1.02
N LEU A 52 2.13 -9.01 1.73
CA LEU A 52 1.60 -7.67 2.03
C LEU A 52 2.47 -6.92 3.04
N VAL A 53 3.02 -7.59 4.04
CA VAL A 53 4.01 -6.97 4.95
C VAL A 53 5.19 -6.44 4.16
N ASP A 54 5.75 -7.26 3.29
CA ASP A 54 6.92 -6.88 2.48
C ASP A 54 6.58 -5.74 1.51
N ALA A 55 5.41 -5.80 0.86
CA ALA A 55 4.99 -4.80 -0.12
C ALA A 55 4.63 -3.45 0.53
N THR A 56 3.97 -3.46 1.69
CA THR A 56 3.55 -2.22 2.36
C THR A 56 4.66 -1.59 3.19
N GLY A 57 5.66 -2.37 3.59
CA GLY A 57 6.69 -1.92 4.53
C GLY A 57 6.17 -1.73 5.95
N GLN A 58 4.95 -2.14 6.24
CA GLN A 58 4.35 -2.00 7.57
C GLN A 58 4.76 -3.14 8.49
N ARG A 59 4.70 -2.88 9.80
CA ARG A 59 4.89 -3.93 10.80
C ARG A 59 3.71 -4.90 10.72
N PRO A 60 3.94 -6.21 10.98
CA PRO A 60 2.86 -7.21 10.94
C PRO A 60 1.65 -6.86 11.81
N SER A 61 1.86 -6.30 13.00
CA SER A 61 0.77 -5.91 13.91
C SER A 61 -0.09 -4.78 13.32
N THR A 62 0.53 -3.80 12.66
CA THR A 62 -0.17 -2.70 12.00
C THR A 62 -0.99 -3.23 10.82
N LEU A 63 -0.40 -4.09 10.00
CA LEU A 63 -1.08 -4.68 8.86
C LEU A 63 -2.28 -5.54 9.29
N THR A 64 -2.15 -6.29 10.39
CA THR A 64 -3.28 -7.06 10.95
C THR A 64 -4.48 -6.17 11.19
N GLY A 65 -4.29 -5.00 11.81
CA GLY A 65 -5.37 -4.05 12.03
C GLY A 65 -5.97 -3.51 10.74
N VAL A 66 -5.15 -3.25 9.73
CA VAL A 66 -5.61 -2.81 8.40
C VAL A 66 -6.47 -3.91 7.75
N LEU A 67 -6.00 -5.15 7.78
CA LEU A 67 -6.73 -6.29 7.21
C LEU A 67 -8.05 -6.55 7.96
N ASP A 68 -8.07 -6.38 9.28
CA ASP A 68 -9.30 -6.48 10.07
C ASP A 68 -10.36 -5.47 9.60
N ARG A 69 -9.95 -4.24 9.33
CA ARG A 69 -10.87 -3.21 8.83
C ARG A 69 -11.36 -3.50 7.41
N LEU A 70 -10.46 -3.95 6.53
CA LEU A 70 -10.83 -4.33 5.16
C LEU A 70 -11.78 -5.53 5.15
N GLU A 71 -11.57 -6.50 6.04
CA GLU A 71 -12.44 -7.67 6.16
C GLU A 71 -13.82 -7.29 6.69
N ARG A 72 -13.91 -6.40 7.68
CA ARG A 72 -15.19 -5.88 8.18
C ARG A 72 -15.98 -5.13 7.11
N ARG A 73 -15.31 -4.50 6.15
CA ARG A 73 -15.94 -3.85 5.00
C ARG A 73 -16.20 -4.80 3.85
N ALA A 74 -15.97 -6.11 4.05
CA ALA A 74 -16.15 -7.15 3.04
C ALA A 74 -15.33 -6.91 1.75
N LEU A 75 -14.17 -6.28 1.87
CA LEU A 75 -13.27 -6.05 0.74
C LEU A 75 -12.24 -7.17 0.57
N VAL A 76 -11.89 -7.84 1.68
CA VAL A 76 -11.00 -8.99 1.67
C VAL A 76 -11.56 -10.11 2.56
N ALA A 77 -11.07 -11.32 2.33
CA ALA A 77 -11.30 -12.49 3.18
C ALA A 77 -9.93 -13.13 3.47
N ARG A 78 -9.73 -13.56 4.72
CA ARG A 78 -8.51 -14.26 5.14
C ARG A 78 -8.81 -15.72 5.30
N THR A 79 -7.97 -16.58 4.72
CA THR A 79 -8.07 -18.03 4.82
C THR A 79 -6.68 -18.64 5.04
N PRO A 80 -6.59 -19.86 5.61
CA PRO A 80 -5.32 -20.57 5.62
C PRO A 80 -4.85 -20.79 4.19
N ASN A 81 -3.54 -20.61 3.94
CA ASN A 81 -2.98 -20.83 2.62
C ASN A 81 -2.95 -22.34 2.32
N PRO A 82 -3.62 -22.81 1.25
CA PRO A 82 -3.62 -24.24 0.92
C PRO A 82 -2.22 -24.79 0.61
N ALA A 83 -1.33 -23.96 0.11
CA ALA A 83 0.05 -24.33 -0.24
C ALA A 83 0.97 -24.38 0.98
N ASP A 84 0.65 -23.63 2.05
CA ASP A 84 1.46 -23.57 3.27
C ASP A 84 0.56 -23.18 4.46
N ARG A 85 0.28 -24.16 5.33
CA ARG A 85 -0.59 -23.97 6.50
C ARG A 85 -0.05 -22.98 7.54
N ARG A 86 1.22 -22.58 7.44
CA ARG A 86 1.85 -21.58 8.32
C ARG A 86 1.54 -20.15 7.90
N SER A 87 1.04 -19.96 6.68
CA SER A 87 0.74 -18.65 6.15
C SER A 87 -0.76 -18.44 6.00
N VAL A 88 -1.16 -17.16 6.01
CA VAL A 88 -2.54 -16.74 5.80
C VAL A 88 -2.63 -16.10 4.42
N LEU A 89 -3.61 -16.55 3.65
CA LEU A 89 -3.93 -16.00 2.34
C LEU A 89 -4.99 -14.92 2.50
N VAL A 90 -4.77 -13.77 1.89
CA VAL A 90 -5.72 -12.66 1.81
C VAL A 90 -6.23 -12.60 0.38
N GLU A 91 -7.53 -12.75 0.21
CA GLU A 91 -8.18 -12.72 -1.09
C GLU A 91 -9.08 -11.50 -1.21
N LEU A 92 -9.06 -10.84 -2.36
CA LEU A 92 -10.03 -9.80 -2.67
C LEU A 92 -11.38 -10.41 -2.93
N THR A 93 -12.41 -9.86 -2.28
CA THR A 93 -13.80 -10.14 -2.66
C THR A 93 -14.12 -9.47 -4.01
N PRO A 94 -15.25 -9.78 -4.67
CA PRO A 94 -15.64 -9.01 -5.86
C PRO A 94 -15.71 -7.50 -5.61
N THR A 95 -16.24 -7.08 -4.46
CA THR A 95 -16.28 -5.66 -4.07
C THR A 95 -14.86 -5.13 -3.81
N GLY A 96 -14.00 -5.93 -3.18
CA GLY A 96 -12.60 -5.58 -2.94
C GLY A 96 -11.81 -5.45 -4.24
N ARG A 97 -12.08 -6.30 -5.21
CA ARG A 97 -11.45 -6.21 -6.54
C ARG A 97 -11.81 -4.90 -7.23
N ALA A 98 -13.09 -4.52 -7.22
CA ALA A 98 -13.53 -3.25 -7.78
C ALA A 98 -12.85 -2.05 -7.07
N ALA A 99 -12.74 -2.10 -5.73
CA ALA A 99 -12.04 -1.08 -4.97
C ALA A 99 -10.55 -1.04 -5.31
N ALA A 100 -9.88 -2.19 -5.41
CA ALA A 100 -8.46 -2.26 -5.77
C ALA A 100 -8.19 -1.73 -7.18
N GLU A 101 -9.08 -1.97 -8.13
CA GLU A 101 -8.98 -1.41 -9.48
C GLU A 101 -9.08 0.11 -9.45
N ARG A 102 -9.98 0.66 -8.67
CA ARG A 102 -10.10 2.11 -8.50
C ARG A 102 -8.87 2.71 -7.83
N VAL A 103 -8.32 2.04 -6.84
CA VAL A 103 -7.07 2.45 -6.17
C VAL A 103 -5.92 2.46 -7.18
N ALA A 104 -5.77 1.40 -7.98
CA ALA A 104 -4.73 1.33 -9.01
C ALA A 104 -4.87 2.48 -10.02
N ALA A 105 -6.09 2.81 -10.45
CA ALA A 105 -6.35 3.91 -11.37
C ALA A 105 -6.01 5.27 -10.74
N ALA A 106 -6.32 5.46 -9.45
CA ALA A 106 -6.00 6.68 -8.72
C ALA A 106 -4.48 6.86 -8.58
N PHE A 107 -3.76 5.80 -8.26
CA PHE A 107 -2.30 5.81 -8.19
C PHE A 107 -1.69 6.17 -9.55
N ALA A 108 -2.17 5.54 -10.62
CA ALA A 108 -1.70 5.83 -11.97
C ALA A 108 -1.97 7.29 -12.37
N ALA A 109 -3.13 7.84 -12.00
CA ALA A 109 -3.48 9.24 -12.28
C ALA A 109 -2.56 10.22 -11.55
N VAL A 110 -2.19 9.93 -10.30
CA VAL A 110 -1.25 10.75 -9.54
C VAL A 110 0.17 10.60 -10.11
N GLU A 111 0.59 9.38 -10.41
CA GLU A 111 1.90 9.11 -11.03
C GLU A 111 2.08 9.86 -12.35
N ALA A 112 1.04 9.94 -13.16
CA ALA A 112 1.08 10.66 -14.44
C ALA A 112 1.34 12.16 -14.28
N ARG A 113 1.12 12.72 -13.10
CA ARG A 113 1.37 14.13 -12.77
C ARG A 113 2.79 14.38 -12.24
N LEU A 114 3.55 13.31 -11.97
CA LEU A 114 4.90 13.41 -11.46
C LEU A 114 5.90 13.52 -12.61
N PRO A 115 7.06 14.19 -12.39
CA PRO A 115 8.13 14.20 -13.37
C PRO A 115 8.60 12.78 -13.67
N ALA A 116 8.74 12.46 -14.97
CA ALA A 116 9.27 11.15 -15.39
C ALA A 116 10.76 11.03 -15.07
N GLY A 117 11.20 9.85 -14.72
CA GLY A 117 12.61 9.46 -14.75
C GLY A 117 13.18 8.97 -13.43
N ASP A 118 13.60 9.85 -12.53
CA ASP A 118 14.50 9.47 -11.43
C ASP A 118 13.81 8.90 -10.18
N ALA A 119 12.48 9.05 -10.05
CA ALA A 119 11.75 8.61 -8.86
C ALA A 119 11.86 7.10 -8.64
N ALA A 120 11.66 6.29 -9.68
CA ALA A 120 11.76 4.84 -9.59
C ALA A 120 13.17 4.39 -9.22
N ARG A 121 14.18 5.06 -9.77
CA ARG A 121 15.59 4.79 -9.46
C ARG A 121 15.91 5.09 -8.01
N LEU A 122 15.46 6.24 -7.50
CA LEU A 122 15.67 6.63 -6.11
C LEU A 122 14.96 5.67 -5.14
N ILE A 123 13.73 5.29 -5.44
CA ILE A 123 12.98 4.29 -4.65
C ILE A 123 13.75 2.96 -4.60
N SER A 124 14.28 2.51 -5.74
CA SER A 124 15.07 1.29 -5.81
C SER A 124 16.33 1.38 -4.92
N GLN A 125 17.04 2.51 -4.97
CA GLN A 125 18.22 2.74 -4.14
C GLN A 125 17.89 2.70 -2.64
N ILE A 126 16.80 3.34 -2.22
CA ILE A 126 16.36 3.35 -0.82
C ILE A 126 15.96 1.96 -0.37
N ARG A 127 15.26 1.21 -1.23
CA ARG A 127 14.85 -0.17 -0.92
C ARG A 127 16.04 -1.07 -0.58
N HIS A 128 17.19 -0.83 -1.22
CA HIS A 128 18.41 -1.59 -0.99
C HIS A 128 19.30 -1.01 0.12
N ALA A 129 18.89 0.06 0.78
CA ALA A 129 19.68 0.75 1.80
C ALA A 129 19.62 0.09 3.19
N HIS A 130 19.07 -1.12 3.31
CA HIS A 130 19.02 -1.89 4.56
C HIS A 130 18.52 -1.09 5.78
N LEU A 131 17.42 -0.35 5.60
CA LEU A 131 16.86 0.51 6.66
C LEU A 131 16.27 -0.29 7.83
N THR A 132 16.13 -1.61 7.68
CA THR A 132 15.50 -2.48 8.67
C THR A 132 16.45 -3.39 9.41
N ASP A 133 17.75 -3.37 9.11
CA ASP A 133 18.73 -4.26 9.70
C ASP A 133 19.28 -3.78 11.07
N ALA A 134 18.58 -2.83 11.69
CA ALA A 134 18.97 -2.32 13.00
C ALA A 134 18.07 -2.90 14.10
N CYS A 135 18.19 -4.23 14.33
CA CYS A 135 17.75 -4.90 15.56
C CYS A 135 18.63 -6.10 15.82
#